data_ba94f138b56e9ab9b12bb59f143d3d37
#
_entry.id   ba94f138b56e9ab9b12bb59f143d3d37
#
_cell.length_a   1.000
_cell.length_b   1.000
_cell.length_c   1.000
_cell.angle_alpha   90.00
_cell.angle_beta   90.00
_cell.angle_gamma   90.00
#
_symmetry.space_group_name_H-M   'P 1'
#
loop_
_entity.id
_entity.type
_entity.pdbx_description
1 polymer ?
#
loop_
_entity_poly.entity_id
_entity_poly.type
_entity_poly.pdbx_seq_one_letter_code
_entity_poly.pdbx_strand_id
1 'polypeptide(L)'
;YVTGSNSKMLSSDILTEFRGRSDEIRVHPLSFAEYYSAVGGDKQDAFDNYAFYGGMPLILSRPNDAAKMAYLKSLFSEVYLKDIVERKKIKREDVLSAILDLLCSSIGSLTNPTKVAATINTVQKRSGENVVALNTVKAYMDHLSDFFLFTECKRWDVKGKSYFDYPNKYYCEDIGLRNARIGFRQQEMTHIMENIIFNELMIRECSVDIGIVYGNEKNAKGRTTPVAREIDFIAASGGKKTYIQSAYALGTEEKAITENKPFALTGDSFPKIIVRHDIHKRWYDDNGILNVGVIDFLLDDTLV
;
A
#
# COMPACT_ATOMS: atom_id res chain seq x y z
N TYR A 1 15.50 14.35 21.91
CA TYR A 1 14.79 13.88 20.72
C TYR A 1 15.75 13.89 19.54
N VAL A 2 15.75 12.82 18.74
CA VAL A 2 16.50 12.71 17.48
C VAL A 2 15.49 12.42 16.38
N THR A 3 15.59 13.10 15.24
CA THR A 3 14.68 12.90 14.10
C THR A 3 15.48 12.49 12.87
N GLY A 4 14.90 11.67 12.02
CA GLY A 4 15.51 11.24 10.76
C GLY A 4 14.45 10.97 9.69
N SER A 5 14.80 11.24 8.43
CA SER A 5 13.96 10.97 7.24
C SER A 5 14.14 9.57 6.66
N ASN A 6 14.85 8.68 7.38
CA ASN A 6 15.23 7.37 6.86
C ASN A 6 15.33 6.37 8.02
N SER A 7 14.78 5.18 7.86
CA SER A 7 14.79 4.10 8.87
C SER A 7 16.20 3.72 9.35
N LYS A 8 17.21 3.81 8.47
CA LYS A 8 18.60 3.47 8.80
C LYS A 8 19.40 4.59 9.46
N MET A 9 18.98 5.85 9.39
CA MET A 9 19.64 6.92 10.13
C MET A 9 19.49 6.79 11.64
N LEU A 10 18.39 6.17 12.08
CA LEU A 10 18.16 5.87 13.49
C LEU A 10 18.80 4.53 13.91
N SER A 11 19.03 3.61 12.96
CA SER A 11 19.39 2.22 13.29
C SER A 11 20.87 1.92 13.37
N SER A 12 21.77 2.60 12.66
CA SER A 12 23.17 2.17 12.61
C SER A 12 24.09 2.81 13.65
N ASP A 13 23.95 4.12 13.91
CA ASP A 13 24.88 4.81 14.79
C ASP A 13 24.25 5.23 16.12
N ILE A 14 22.97 5.58 16.14
CA ILE A 14 22.28 6.06 17.33
C ILE A 14 21.74 4.91 18.17
N LEU A 15 21.18 3.85 17.55
CA LEU A 15 20.68 2.68 18.27
C LEU A 15 21.79 1.89 18.98
N THR A 16 23.04 1.97 18.52
CA THR A 16 24.17 1.37 19.25
C THR A 16 24.46 2.07 20.57
N GLU A 17 24.20 3.36 20.68
CA GLU A 17 24.33 4.12 21.93
C GLU A 17 23.07 4.04 22.83
N PHE A 18 21.89 3.93 22.21
CA PHE A 18 20.61 3.93 22.93
C PHE A 18 20.01 2.54 23.19
N ARG A 19 20.73 1.44 22.93
CA ARG A 19 20.27 0.05 23.06
C ARG A 19 19.22 -0.18 24.15
N GLY A 20 17.93 -0.29 23.73
CA GLY A 20 16.80 -0.54 24.63
C GLY A 20 16.42 0.61 25.58
N ARG A 21 16.85 1.85 25.29
CA ARG A 21 16.57 3.05 26.09
C ARG A 21 15.85 4.14 25.29
N SER A 22 15.29 3.80 24.14
CA SER A 22 14.57 4.76 23.30
C SER A 22 13.33 4.10 22.71
N ASP A 23 12.28 4.87 22.58
CA ASP A 23 11.09 4.51 21.81
C ASP A 23 11.20 5.14 20.43
N GLU A 24 10.80 4.40 19.40
CA GLU A 24 10.73 4.89 18.01
C GLU A 24 9.28 5.30 17.71
N ILE A 25 9.10 6.55 17.30
CA ILE A 25 7.81 7.05 16.84
C ILE A 25 7.92 7.30 15.34
N ARG A 26 7.16 6.56 14.54
CA ARG A 26 7.03 6.80 13.11
C ARG A 26 5.97 7.86 12.86
N VAL A 27 6.35 8.92 12.16
CA VAL A 27 5.42 9.97 11.72
C VAL A 27 4.99 9.68 10.29
N HIS A 28 3.71 9.41 10.11
CA HIS A 28 3.09 9.20 8.80
C HIS A 28 2.55 10.51 8.22
N PRO A 29 2.25 10.58 6.90
CA PRO A 29 1.34 11.59 6.37
C PRO A 29 0.03 11.60 7.14
N LEU A 30 -0.76 12.68 7.04
CA LEU A 30 -2.06 12.75 7.70
C LEU A 30 -2.94 11.55 7.31
N SER A 31 -3.55 10.90 8.31
CA SER A 31 -4.65 9.98 8.08
C SER A 31 -5.84 10.69 7.45
N PHE A 32 -6.79 9.95 6.88
CA PHE A 32 -8.00 10.58 6.38
C PHE A 32 -8.78 11.30 7.50
N ALA A 33 -8.81 10.75 8.70
CA ALA A 33 -9.48 11.36 9.85
C ALA A 33 -8.85 12.72 10.23
N GLU A 34 -7.53 12.79 10.27
CA GLU A 34 -6.80 14.05 10.53
C GLU A 34 -7.00 15.06 9.40
N TYR A 35 -6.90 14.59 8.13
CA TYR A 35 -7.17 15.43 6.96
C TYR A 35 -8.59 15.99 6.99
N TYR A 36 -9.61 15.15 7.20
CA TYR A 36 -11.01 15.55 7.26
C TYR A 36 -11.29 16.50 8.43
N SER A 37 -10.69 16.26 9.58
CA SER A 37 -10.77 17.16 10.73
C SER A 37 -10.26 18.57 10.41
N ALA A 38 -9.27 18.69 9.54
CA ALA A 38 -8.70 19.98 9.15
C ALA A 38 -9.51 20.70 8.05
N VAL A 39 -10.08 19.96 7.08
CA VAL A 39 -10.79 20.57 5.94
C VAL A 39 -12.29 20.70 6.17
N GLY A 40 -12.92 19.76 6.89
CA GLY A 40 -14.37 19.70 7.10
C GLY A 40 -15.16 19.50 5.81
N GLY A 41 -16.45 19.90 5.84
CA GLY A 41 -17.33 19.86 4.68
C GLY A 41 -17.94 18.49 4.38
N ASP A 42 -18.23 18.22 3.11
CA ASP A 42 -18.76 16.93 2.69
C ASP A 42 -17.68 15.84 2.76
N LYS A 43 -18.05 14.68 3.30
CA LYS A 43 -17.11 13.58 3.53
C LYS A 43 -16.63 12.94 2.21
N GLN A 44 -17.51 12.86 1.21
CA GLN A 44 -17.17 12.28 -0.07
C GLN A 44 -16.22 13.20 -0.84
N ASP A 45 -16.50 14.50 -0.88
CA ASP A 45 -15.63 15.50 -1.49
C ASP A 45 -14.24 15.52 -0.82
N ALA A 46 -14.20 15.40 0.52
CA ALA A 46 -12.96 15.31 1.27
C ALA A 46 -12.19 14.03 0.94
N PHE A 47 -12.88 12.88 0.83
CA PHE A 47 -12.26 11.61 0.46
C PHE A 47 -11.70 11.65 -0.98
N ASP A 48 -12.45 12.20 -1.93
CA ASP A 48 -12.01 12.31 -3.32
C ASP A 48 -10.76 13.19 -3.44
N ASN A 49 -10.73 14.30 -2.69
CA ASN A 49 -9.55 15.15 -2.59
C ASN A 49 -8.35 14.45 -1.94
N TYR A 50 -8.58 13.69 -0.86
CA TYR A 50 -7.55 12.91 -0.18
C TYR A 50 -7.01 11.81 -1.09
N ALA A 51 -7.86 11.09 -1.81
CA ALA A 51 -7.48 10.07 -2.78
C ALA A 51 -6.68 10.65 -3.96
N PHE A 52 -6.86 11.93 -4.27
CA PHE A 52 -6.16 12.60 -5.36
C PHE A 52 -4.86 13.29 -4.91
N TYR A 53 -4.88 14.01 -3.77
CA TYR A 53 -3.75 14.83 -3.31
C TYR A 53 -2.97 14.22 -2.13
N GLY A 54 -3.47 13.16 -1.51
CA GLY A 54 -2.83 12.53 -0.36
C GLY A 54 -2.95 13.30 0.94
N GLY A 55 -2.16 12.88 1.93
CA GLY A 55 -2.15 13.40 3.30
C GLY A 55 -0.91 14.22 3.66
N MET A 56 -0.10 14.70 2.69
CA MET A 56 1.03 15.57 3.02
C MET A 56 0.55 16.88 3.66
N PRO A 57 0.99 17.24 4.91
CA PRO A 57 0.37 18.32 5.69
C PRO A 57 0.30 19.66 4.97
N LEU A 58 1.33 20.04 4.19
CA LEU A 58 1.37 21.32 3.48
C LEU A 58 0.36 21.43 2.32
N ILE A 59 -0.31 20.32 1.93
CA ILE A 59 -1.41 20.35 0.97
C ILE A 59 -2.55 21.23 1.48
N LEU A 60 -2.83 21.21 2.78
CA LEU A 60 -3.90 21.98 3.42
C LEU A 60 -3.73 23.50 3.25
N SER A 61 -2.49 23.97 3.12
CA SER A 61 -2.17 25.39 2.96
C SER A 61 -2.08 25.86 1.51
N ARG A 62 -2.24 24.97 0.52
CA ARG A 62 -2.14 25.32 -0.89
C ARG A 62 -3.46 25.91 -1.41
N PRO A 63 -3.42 27.07 -2.10
CA PRO A 63 -4.63 27.84 -2.40
C PRO A 63 -5.51 27.23 -3.49
N ASN A 64 -4.96 26.36 -4.36
CA ASN A 64 -5.67 25.76 -5.47
C ASN A 64 -4.99 24.48 -5.95
N ASP A 65 -5.65 23.75 -6.85
CA ASP A 65 -5.20 22.45 -7.35
C ASP A 65 -3.85 22.51 -8.07
N ALA A 66 -3.61 23.56 -8.86
CA ALA A 66 -2.32 23.76 -9.52
C ALA A 66 -1.17 23.90 -8.52
N ALA A 67 -1.40 24.64 -7.44
CA ALA A 67 -0.41 24.79 -6.36
C ALA A 67 -0.20 23.49 -5.56
N LYS A 68 -1.26 22.70 -5.32
CA LYS A 68 -1.16 21.37 -4.70
C LYS A 68 -0.33 20.43 -5.58
N MET A 69 -0.66 20.33 -6.87
CA MET A 69 0.08 19.46 -7.81
C MET A 69 1.54 19.89 -7.96
N ALA A 70 1.83 21.18 -8.04
CA ALA A 70 3.19 21.69 -8.13
C ALA A 70 4.00 21.36 -6.87
N TYR A 71 3.39 21.54 -5.69
CA TYR A 71 4.02 21.20 -4.42
C TYR A 71 4.38 19.71 -4.34
N LEU A 72 3.43 18.80 -4.66
CA LEU A 72 3.67 17.35 -4.60
C LEU A 72 4.76 16.91 -5.59
N LYS A 73 4.78 17.47 -6.80
CA LYS A 73 5.85 17.19 -7.78
C LYS A 73 7.21 17.64 -7.28
N SER A 74 7.29 18.86 -6.73
CA SER A 74 8.53 19.39 -6.16
C SER A 74 8.98 18.56 -4.94
N LEU A 75 8.06 18.22 -4.04
CA LEU A 75 8.36 17.39 -2.88
C LEU A 75 8.92 16.02 -3.29
N PHE A 76 8.31 15.39 -4.28
CA PHE A 76 8.77 14.10 -4.78
C PHE A 76 10.17 14.17 -5.40
N SER A 77 10.42 15.15 -6.29
CA SER A 77 11.69 15.26 -7.03
C SER A 77 12.81 15.82 -6.18
N GLU A 78 12.57 16.92 -5.47
CA GLU A 78 13.61 17.68 -4.78
C GLU A 78 13.93 17.13 -3.38
N VAL A 79 12.93 16.55 -2.71
CA VAL A 79 13.15 16.06 -1.35
C VAL A 79 13.40 14.55 -1.37
N TYR A 80 12.46 13.75 -1.85
CA TYR A 80 12.59 12.29 -1.78
C TYR A 80 13.63 11.75 -2.75
N LEU A 81 13.49 12.00 -4.06
CA LEU A 81 14.36 11.40 -5.07
C LEU A 81 15.80 11.86 -4.91
N LYS A 82 16.02 13.16 -4.73
CA LYS A 82 17.36 13.73 -4.55
C LYS A 82 18.03 13.21 -3.28
N ASP A 83 17.31 13.15 -2.15
CA ASP A 83 17.85 12.64 -0.88
C ASP A 83 18.26 11.15 -1.01
N ILE A 84 17.45 10.32 -1.69
CA ILE A 84 17.77 8.90 -1.97
C ILE A 84 19.04 8.80 -2.83
N VAL A 85 19.13 9.56 -3.93
CA VAL A 85 20.26 9.53 -4.86
C VAL A 85 21.56 9.93 -4.16
N GLU A 86 21.55 11.03 -3.41
CA GLU A 86 22.73 11.55 -2.72
C GLU A 86 23.18 10.62 -1.59
N ARG A 87 22.29 10.21 -0.70
CA ARG A 87 22.64 9.40 0.49
C ARG A 87 23.03 7.98 0.15
N LYS A 88 22.35 7.36 -0.82
CA LYS A 88 22.67 5.99 -1.27
C LYS A 88 23.70 5.95 -2.39
N LYS A 89 24.21 7.11 -2.82
CA LYS A 89 25.20 7.26 -3.91
C LYS A 89 24.76 6.47 -5.15
N ILE A 90 23.52 6.67 -5.56
CA ILE A 90 22.91 5.97 -6.69
C ILE A 90 23.68 6.33 -7.98
N LYS A 91 24.18 5.32 -8.69
CA LYS A 91 24.93 5.51 -9.94
C LYS A 91 24.03 5.46 -11.18
N ARG A 92 22.92 4.72 -11.11
CA ARG A 92 21.98 4.51 -12.21
C ARG A 92 20.63 5.12 -11.83
N GLU A 93 20.57 6.45 -11.93
CA GLU A 93 19.35 7.22 -11.64
C GLU A 93 18.22 6.89 -12.63
N ASP A 94 18.57 6.56 -13.86
CA ASP A 94 17.65 6.07 -14.89
C ASP A 94 16.93 4.79 -14.44
N VAL A 95 17.65 3.84 -13.85
CA VAL A 95 17.10 2.60 -13.31
C VAL A 95 16.20 2.86 -12.10
N LEU A 96 16.64 3.74 -11.17
CA LEU A 96 15.82 4.12 -10.01
C LEU A 96 14.52 4.79 -10.47
N SER A 97 14.61 5.69 -11.46
CA SER A 97 13.46 6.36 -12.06
C SER A 97 12.48 5.36 -12.69
N ALA A 98 12.99 4.38 -13.44
CA ALA A 98 12.16 3.33 -14.05
C ALA A 98 11.49 2.42 -13.00
N ILE A 99 12.19 2.08 -11.91
CA ILE A 99 11.60 1.33 -10.79
C ILE A 99 10.46 2.12 -10.15
N LEU A 100 10.66 3.42 -9.90
CA LEU A 100 9.64 4.31 -9.36
C LEU A 100 8.40 4.38 -10.24
N ASP A 101 8.57 4.53 -11.56
CA ASP A 101 7.46 4.56 -12.51
C ASP A 101 6.67 3.24 -12.51
N LEU A 102 7.37 2.10 -12.44
CA LEU A 102 6.75 0.78 -12.35
C LEU A 102 5.97 0.61 -11.04
N LEU A 103 6.58 0.94 -9.89
CA LEU A 103 5.90 0.80 -8.59
C LEU A 103 4.70 1.75 -8.47
N CYS A 104 4.83 3.01 -8.90
CA CYS A 104 3.73 3.97 -8.89
C CYS A 104 2.58 3.56 -9.81
N SER A 105 2.86 2.95 -10.97
CA SER A 105 1.82 2.48 -11.89
C SER A 105 1.20 1.15 -11.50
N SER A 106 1.82 0.39 -10.61
CA SER A 106 1.35 -0.95 -10.19
C SER A 106 1.16 -1.08 -8.67
N ILE A 107 0.81 0.01 -7.98
CA ILE A 107 0.49 -0.04 -6.54
C ILE A 107 -0.58 -1.11 -6.27
N GLY A 108 -0.45 -1.83 -5.15
CA GLY A 108 -1.39 -2.89 -4.79
C GLY A 108 -1.34 -4.14 -5.70
N SER A 109 -0.53 -4.13 -6.76
CA SER A 109 -0.35 -5.31 -7.63
C SER A 109 0.84 -6.15 -7.20
N LEU A 110 0.74 -7.47 -7.43
CA LEU A 110 1.82 -8.41 -7.13
C LEU A 110 3.06 -8.11 -7.97
N THR A 111 4.13 -7.71 -7.30
CA THR A 111 5.39 -7.28 -7.88
C THR A 111 6.53 -8.24 -7.52
N ASN A 112 7.31 -8.60 -8.51
CA ASN A 112 8.50 -9.45 -8.36
C ASN A 112 9.73 -8.70 -8.90
N PRO A 113 10.79 -8.51 -8.11
CA PRO A 113 12.00 -7.82 -8.55
C PRO A 113 12.62 -8.39 -9.84
N THR A 114 12.49 -9.70 -10.06
CA THR A 114 12.95 -10.35 -11.30
C THR A 114 12.17 -9.86 -12.52
N LYS A 115 10.83 -9.72 -12.40
CA LYS A 115 10.00 -9.17 -13.48
C LYS A 115 10.29 -7.69 -13.71
N VAL A 116 10.50 -6.92 -12.63
CA VAL A 116 10.89 -5.50 -12.71
C VAL A 116 12.21 -5.37 -13.48
N ALA A 117 13.24 -6.15 -13.12
CA ALA A 117 14.51 -6.16 -13.82
C ALA A 117 14.37 -6.55 -15.30
N ALA A 118 13.55 -7.57 -15.61
CA ALA A 118 13.30 -7.99 -16.98
C ALA A 118 12.62 -6.90 -17.82
N THR A 119 11.63 -6.20 -17.24
CA THR A 119 10.95 -5.08 -17.90
C THR A 119 11.90 -3.93 -18.21
N ILE A 120 12.68 -3.50 -17.22
CA ILE A 120 13.68 -2.43 -17.38
C ILE A 120 14.70 -2.83 -18.46
N ASN A 121 15.25 -4.04 -18.37
CA ASN A 121 16.25 -4.54 -19.32
C ASN A 121 15.71 -4.65 -20.75
N THR A 122 14.41 -4.91 -20.91
CA THR A 122 13.77 -4.92 -22.24
C THR A 122 13.77 -3.53 -22.87
N VAL A 123 13.48 -2.51 -22.07
CA VAL A 123 13.51 -1.10 -22.54
C VAL A 123 14.95 -0.66 -22.83
N GLN A 124 15.88 -0.90 -21.91
CA GLN A 124 17.30 -0.51 -22.03
C GLN A 124 17.98 -1.13 -23.25
N LYS A 125 17.72 -2.42 -23.54
CA LYS A 125 18.25 -3.07 -24.75
C LYS A 125 17.78 -2.41 -26.04
N ARG A 126 16.54 -1.92 -26.08
CA ARG A 126 16.01 -1.19 -27.25
C ARG A 126 16.67 0.19 -27.42
N SER A 127 17.07 0.82 -26.30
CA SER A 127 17.76 2.11 -26.30
C SER A 127 19.28 1.99 -26.43
N GLY A 128 19.83 0.76 -26.52
CA GLY A 128 21.28 0.52 -26.57
C GLY A 128 22.02 0.74 -25.25
N GLU A 129 21.28 0.77 -24.14
CA GLU A 129 21.83 0.97 -22.79
C GLU A 129 22.26 -0.35 -22.13
N ASN A 130 23.12 -0.23 -21.12
CA ASN A 130 23.58 -1.38 -20.36
C ASN A 130 22.46 -1.96 -19.48
N VAL A 131 22.31 -3.28 -19.51
CA VAL A 131 21.36 -4.01 -18.67
C VAL A 131 21.69 -3.86 -17.19
N VAL A 132 20.66 -3.88 -16.35
CA VAL A 132 20.78 -3.83 -14.89
C VAL A 132 20.75 -5.21 -14.27
N ALA A 133 21.60 -5.46 -13.30
CA ALA A 133 21.59 -6.70 -12.53
C ALA A 133 20.40 -6.75 -11.56
N LEU A 134 19.86 -7.95 -11.33
CA LEU A 134 18.74 -8.18 -10.39
C LEU A 134 19.05 -7.63 -8.99
N ASN A 135 20.29 -7.83 -8.49
CA ASN A 135 20.68 -7.35 -7.17
C ASN A 135 20.64 -5.81 -7.06
N THR A 136 20.94 -5.09 -8.15
CA THR A 136 20.81 -3.64 -8.20
C THR A 136 19.34 -3.22 -8.10
N VAL A 137 18.44 -3.90 -8.81
CA VAL A 137 17.00 -3.63 -8.74
C VAL A 137 16.48 -3.87 -7.32
N LYS A 138 16.82 -5.02 -6.71
CA LYS A 138 16.47 -5.30 -5.31
C LYS A 138 16.97 -4.22 -4.36
N ALA A 139 18.26 -3.88 -4.44
CA ALA A 139 18.83 -2.84 -3.58
C ALA A 139 18.14 -1.47 -3.74
N TYR A 140 17.74 -1.11 -4.97
CA TYR A 140 17.02 0.14 -5.19
C TYR A 140 15.59 0.10 -4.64
N MET A 141 14.89 -1.04 -4.77
CA MET A 141 13.59 -1.23 -4.13
C MET A 141 13.70 -1.15 -2.60
N ASP A 142 14.72 -1.78 -2.01
CA ASP A 142 15.01 -1.70 -0.57
C ASP A 142 15.29 -0.25 -0.13
N HIS A 143 16.01 0.53 -0.96
CA HIS A 143 16.25 1.94 -0.67
C HIS A 143 14.97 2.76 -0.67
N LEU A 144 14.02 2.49 -1.57
CA LEU A 144 12.73 3.17 -1.57
C LEU A 144 11.93 2.88 -0.28
N SER A 145 12.05 1.67 0.25
CA SER A 145 11.45 1.30 1.55
C SER A 145 12.19 1.92 2.73
N ASP A 146 13.54 1.94 2.70
CA ASP A 146 14.34 2.61 3.72
C ASP A 146 13.96 4.09 3.90
N PHE A 147 13.60 4.78 2.81
CA PHE A 147 13.21 6.20 2.80
C PHE A 147 11.70 6.43 2.98
N PHE A 148 10.98 5.42 3.41
CA PHE A 148 9.55 5.50 3.66
C PHE A 148 8.72 6.01 2.47
N LEU A 149 9.17 5.72 1.23
CA LEU A 149 8.42 6.08 0.04
C LEU A 149 7.48 4.97 -0.38
N PHE A 150 7.91 3.70 -0.19
CA PHE A 150 7.11 2.51 -0.40
C PHE A 150 7.26 1.56 0.78
N THR A 151 6.18 0.89 1.12
CA THR A 151 6.19 -0.21 2.09
C THR A 151 5.89 -1.53 1.36
N GLU A 152 6.79 -2.52 1.52
CA GLU A 152 6.56 -3.87 1.06
C GLU A 152 5.57 -4.59 1.98
N CYS A 153 4.50 -5.15 1.41
CA CYS A 153 3.55 -6.01 2.10
C CYS A 153 3.74 -7.45 1.64
N LYS A 154 4.14 -8.32 2.55
CA LYS A 154 4.49 -9.71 2.27
C LYS A 154 3.27 -10.60 2.19
N ARG A 155 3.39 -11.69 1.44
CA ARG A 155 2.35 -12.71 1.34
C ARG A 155 2.53 -13.76 2.43
N TRP A 156 1.45 -14.06 3.11
CA TRP A 156 1.38 -15.03 4.19
C TRP A 156 0.40 -16.16 3.84
N ASP A 157 0.86 -17.41 3.90
CA ASP A 157 -0.01 -18.57 3.82
C ASP A 157 -0.78 -18.72 5.15
N VAL A 158 -2.08 -18.46 5.12
CA VAL A 158 -2.94 -18.45 6.33
C VAL A 158 -2.96 -19.80 7.04
N LYS A 159 -2.97 -20.90 6.29
CA LYS A 159 -3.01 -22.27 6.83
C LYS A 159 -1.62 -22.86 7.03
N GLY A 160 -0.71 -22.65 6.07
CA GLY A 160 0.66 -23.13 6.12
C GLY A 160 1.53 -22.37 7.09
N LYS A 161 1.09 -21.17 7.56
CA LYS A 161 1.79 -20.31 8.52
C LYS A 161 3.23 -20.01 8.10
N SER A 162 3.40 -19.65 6.83
CA SER A 162 4.71 -19.33 6.24
C SER A 162 4.62 -18.13 5.30
N TYR A 163 5.71 -17.38 5.20
CA TYR A 163 5.83 -16.30 4.23
C TYR A 163 6.28 -16.84 2.86
N PHE A 164 5.84 -16.14 1.82
CA PHE A 164 6.37 -16.32 0.48
C PHE A 164 7.46 -15.28 0.22
N ASP A 165 8.53 -15.67 -0.45
CA ASP A 165 9.58 -14.73 -0.81
C ASP A 165 9.08 -13.68 -1.81
N TYR A 166 8.45 -14.12 -2.89
CA TYR A 166 7.89 -13.29 -3.96
C TYR A 166 6.75 -14.04 -4.69
N PRO A 167 5.85 -13.30 -5.40
CA PRO A 167 5.75 -11.83 -5.46
C PRO A 167 5.11 -11.22 -4.22
N ASN A 168 5.41 -9.94 -3.93
CA ASN A 168 4.82 -9.16 -2.84
C ASN A 168 4.10 -7.94 -3.41
N LYS A 169 3.28 -7.23 -2.61
CA LYS A 169 2.70 -5.95 -3.01
C LYS A 169 3.54 -4.81 -2.44
N TYR A 170 3.50 -3.67 -3.12
CA TYR A 170 4.14 -2.44 -2.68
C TYR A 170 3.12 -1.33 -2.63
N TYR A 171 3.04 -0.63 -1.50
CA TYR A 171 2.13 0.48 -1.27
C TYR A 171 2.94 1.76 -1.07
N CYS A 172 2.49 2.84 -1.70
CA CYS A 172 3.10 4.15 -1.53
C CYS A 172 2.67 4.74 -0.19
N GLU A 173 3.61 5.34 0.55
CA GLU A 173 3.33 5.96 1.85
C GLU A 173 2.31 7.11 1.74
N ASP A 174 2.31 7.84 0.62
CA ASP A 174 1.33 8.89 0.34
C ASP A 174 0.82 8.79 -1.11
N ILE A 175 -0.49 8.75 -1.26
CA ILE A 175 -1.11 8.59 -2.56
C ILE A 175 -0.93 9.82 -3.46
N GLY A 176 -0.82 11.02 -2.87
CA GLY A 176 -0.54 12.26 -3.61
C GLY A 176 0.87 12.27 -4.21
N LEU A 177 1.86 11.74 -3.50
CA LEU A 177 3.22 11.57 -4.02
C LEU A 177 3.24 10.56 -5.18
N ARG A 178 2.52 9.44 -5.05
CA ARG A 178 2.33 8.47 -6.14
C ARG A 178 1.70 9.15 -7.37
N ASN A 179 0.62 9.89 -7.18
CA ASN A 179 -0.09 10.56 -8.25
C ASN A 179 0.78 11.64 -8.92
N ALA A 180 1.58 12.38 -8.14
CA ALA A 180 2.52 13.37 -8.65
C ALA A 180 3.58 12.72 -9.54
N ARG A 181 4.14 11.57 -9.15
CA ARG A 181 5.14 10.84 -9.93
C ARG A 181 4.64 10.45 -11.31
N ILE A 182 3.40 9.95 -11.41
CA ILE A 182 2.80 9.54 -12.69
C ILE A 182 2.03 10.66 -13.39
N GLY A 183 2.19 11.92 -12.93
CA GLY A 183 1.61 13.11 -13.55
C GLY A 183 0.10 13.20 -13.41
N PHE A 184 -0.49 12.61 -12.35
CA PHE A 184 -1.93 12.61 -12.05
C PHE A 184 -2.80 11.98 -13.15
N ARG A 185 -2.26 11.06 -13.95
CA ARG A 185 -2.93 10.50 -15.13
C ARG A 185 -3.71 9.21 -14.89
N GLN A 186 -3.23 8.35 -13.97
CA GLN A 186 -3.85 7.05 -13.68
C GLN A 186 -4.62 7.11 -12.37
N GLN A 187 -5.94 7.13 -12.47
CA GLN A 187 -6.86 7.16 -11.33
C GLN A 187 -7.59 5.81 -11.20
N GLU A 188 -6.84 4.74 -11.01
CA GLU A 188 -7.40 3.41 -10.74
C GLU A 188 -7.87 3.33 -9.29
N MET A 189 -9.10 3.82 -9.04
CA MET A 189 -9.65 3.98 -7.69
C MET A 189 -9.63 2.71 -6.85
N THR A 190 -9.71 1.54 -7.46
CA THR A 190 -9.59 0.25 -6.76
C THR A 190 -8.25 0.13 -6.04
N HIS A 191 -7.15 0.37 -6.76
CA HIS A 191 -5.80 0.29 -6.19
C HIS A 191 -5.48 1.48 -5.26
N ILE A 192 -6.02 2.68 -5.58
CA ILE A 192 -5.88 3.87 -4.73
C ILE A 192 -6.55 3.61 -3.38
N MET A 193 -7.77 3.11 -3.36
CA MET A 193 -8.51 2.79 -2.15
C MET A 193 -7.80 1.69 -1.34
N GLU A 194 -7.31 0.65 -2.00
CA GLU A 194 -6.54 -0.42 -1.36
C GLU A 194 -5.27 0.15 -0.68
N ASN A 195 -4.54 1.05 -1.37
CA ASN A 195 -3.36 1.71 -0.78
C ASN A 195 -3.74 2.61 0.41
N ILE A 196 -4.85 3.34 0.35
CA ILE A 196 -5.32 4.19 1.46
C ILE A 196 -5.68 3.32 2.67
N ILE A 197 -6.37 2.19 2.47
CA ILE A 197 -6.68 1.24 3.54
C ILE A 197 -5.40 0.67 4.16
N PHE A 198 -4.42 0.29 3.32
CA PHE A 198 -3.13 -0.18 3.81
C PHE A 198 -2.45 0.87 4.70
N ASN A 199 -2.37 2.12 4.25
CA ASN A 199 -1.75 3.21 4.99
C ASN A 199 -2.48 3.46 6.32
N GLU A 200 -3.80 3.43 6.31
CA GLU A 200 -4.60 3.55 7.54
C GLU A 200 -4.29 2.43 8.55
N LEU A 201 -4.17 1.18 8.09
CA LEU A 201 -3.80 0.06 8.96
C LEU A 201 -2.38 0.23 9.54
N MET A 202 -1.45 0.79 8.77
CA MET A 202 -0.10 1.10 9.25
C MET A 202 -0.11 2.24 10.29
N ILE A 203 -0.92 3.28 10.09
CA ILE A 203 -1.12 4.38 11.05
C ILE A 203 -1.71 3.85 12.38
N ARG A 204 -2.60 2.86 12.31
CA ARG A 204 -3.15 2.15 13.49
C ARG A 204 -2.17 1.15 14.12
N GLU A 205 -0.90 1.18 13.72
CA GLU A 205 0.16 0.31 14.23
C GLU A 205 -0.13 -1.19 14.07
N CYS A 206 -0.91 -1.56 13.04
CA CYS A 206 -1.14 -2.96 12.71
C CYS A 206 0.08 -3.56 12.01
N SER A 207 0.38 -4.82 12.31
CA SER A 207 1.19 -5.66 11.43
C SER A 207 0.29 -6.12 10.27
N VAL A 208 0.68 -5.82 9.04
CA VAL A 208 -0.16 -6.08 7.86
C VAL A 208 0.54 -7.00 6.88
N ASP A 209 -0.13 -8.10 6.53
CA ASP A 209 0.29 -9.06 5.52
C ASP A 209 -0.82 -9.28 4.49
N ILE A 210 -0.48 -9.78 3.30
CA ILE A 210 -1.44 -10.26 2.30
C ILE A 210 -1.75 -11.73 2.61
N GLY A 211 -3.03 -12.06 2.78
CA GLY A 211 -3.44 -13.43 3.07
C GLY A 211 -3.52 -14.28 1.80
N ILE A 212 -2.93 -15.48 1.84
CA ILE A 212 -3.13 -16.49 0.81
C ILE A 212 -3.83 -17.68 1.42
N VAL A 213 -4.94 -18.07 0.82
CA VAL A 213 -5.72 -19.26 1.19
C VAL A 213 -5.91 -20.16 -0.02
N TYR A 214 -5.94 -21.48 0.22
CA TYR A 214 -6.10 -22.47 -0.84
C TYR A 214 -7.46 -23.14 -0.73
N GLY A 215 -8.14 -23.23 -1.87
CA GLY A 215 -9.39 -23.94 -2.04
C GLY A 215 -9.32 -24.88 -3.25
N ASN A 216 -10.41 -25.62 -3.46
CA ASN A 216 -10.55 -26.48 -4.62
C ASN A 216 -11.72 -25.99 -5.47
N GLU A 217 -11.52 -25.87 -6.77
CA GLU A 217 -12.57 -25.52 -7.73
C GLU A 217 -12.69 -26.56 -8.83
N LYS A 218 -13.92 -26.78 -9.29
CA LYS A 218 -14.16 -27.62 -10.47
C LYS A 218 -13.97 -26.77 -11.72
N ASN A 219 -13.06 -27.20 -12.59
CA ASN A 219 -12.90 -26.55 -13.90
C ASN A 219 -14.08 -26.90 -14.83
N ALA A 220 -14.13 -26.28 -16.01
CA ALA A 220 -15.17 -26.52 -17.03
C ALA A 220 -15.31 -27.98 -17.46
N LYS A 221 -14.31 -28.84 -17.20
CA LYS A 221 -14.31 -30.29 -17.48
C LYS A 221 -14.67 -31.13 -16.24
N GLY A 222 -15.19 -30.51 -15.17
CA GLY A 222 -15.57 -31.19 -13.93
C GLY A 222 -14.40 -31.70 -13.07
N ARG A 223 -13.14 -31.43 -13.43
CA ARG A 223 -11.98 -31.82 -12.63
C ARG A 223 -11.74 -30.82 -11.52
N THR A 224 -11.51 -31.31 -10.31
CA THR A 224 -11.14 -30.49 -9.15
C THR A 224 -9.68 -30.06 -9.29
N THR A 225 -9.43 -28.74 -9.22
CA THR A 225 -8.07 -28.14 -9.26
C THR A 225 -7.89 -27.24 -8.05
N PRO A 226 -6.71 -27.26 -7.41
CA PRO A 226 -6.41 -26.32 -6.34
C PRO A 226 -6.32 -24.91 -6.90
N VAL A 227 -6.92 -23.96 -6.20
CA VAL A 227 -6.90 -22.52 -6.53
C VAL A 227 -6.44 -21.74 -5.32
N ALA A 228 -5.42 -20.88 -5.52
CA ALA A 228 -5.02 -19.90 -4.52
C ALA A 228 -5.93 -18.67 -4.61
N ARG A 229 -6.37 -18.17 -3.46
CA ARG A 229 -7.14 -16.94 -3.34
C ARG A 229 -6.46 -15.99 -2.40
N GLU A 230 -6.57 -14.71 -2.71
CA GLU A 230 -5.97 -13.63 -1.95
C GLU A 230 -6.98 -13.00 -1.01
N ILE A 231 -6.54 -12.66 0.19
CA ILE A 231 -7.17 -11.73 1.12
C ILE A 231 -6.27 -10.50 1.12
N ASP A 232 -6.82 -9.34 0.80
CA ASP A 232 -6.01 -8.13 0.60
C ASP A 232 -5.15 -7.82 1.84
N PHE A 233 -5.75 -7.90 3.04
CA PHE A 233 -5.00 -7.66 4.27
C PHE A 233 -5.36 -8.62 5.39
N ILE A 234 -4.33 -9.05 6.09
CA ILE A 234 -4.39 -9.63 7.44
C ILE A 234 -3.82 -8.57 8.37
N ALA A 235 -4.67 -7.87 9.10
CA ALA A 235 -4.24 -6.88 10.07
C ALA A 235 -4.16 -7.50 11.46
N ALA A 236 -3.01 -7.39 12.13
CA ALA A 236 -2.80 -7.91 13.47
C ALA A 236 -2.32 -6.80 14.41
N SER A 237 -3.02 -6.61 15.54
CA SER A 237 -2.67 -5.67 16.60
C SER A 237 -3.11 -6.21 17.95
N GLY A 238 -2.28 -6.07 18.99
CA GLY A 238 -2.63 -6.43 20.36
C GLY A 238 -3.07 -7.90 20.54
N GLY A 239 -2.57 -8.83 19.72
CA GLY A 239 -2.95 -10.26 19.75
C GLY A 239 -4.28 -10.56 19.04
N LYS A 240 -4.94 -9.57 18.48
CA LYS A 240 -6.13 -9.72 17.63
C LYS A 240 -5.72 -9.79 16.17
N LYS A 241 -6.51 -10.46 15.35
CA LYS A 241 -6.31 -10.57 13.90
C LYS A 241 -7.63 -10.33 13.19
N THR A 242 -7.60 -9.50 12.15
CA THR A 242 -8.76 -9.18 11.31
C THR A 242 -8.41 -9.41 9.86
N TYR A 243 -9.29 -10.04 9.09
CA TYR A 243 -9.17 -10.20 7.64
C TYR A 243 -9.94 -9.08 6.94
N ILE A 244 -9.31 -8.43 5.99
CA ILE A 244 -9.88 -7.26 5.31
C ILE A 244 -9.78 -7.45 3.81
N GLN A 245 -10.88 -7.19 3.10
CA GLN A 245 -10.94 -7.14 1.64
C GLN A 245 -11.32 -5.72 1.22
N SER A 246 -10.63 -5.18 0.23
CA SER A 246 -10.91 -3.90 -0.38
C SER A 246 -11.71 -4.10 -1.67
N ALA A 247 -12.96 -3.67 -1.69
CA ALA A 247 -13.85 -3.82 -2.84
C ALA A 247 -14.43 -2.47 -3.26
N TYR A 248 -13.93 -1.88 -4.35
CA TYR A 248 -14.39 -0.56 -4.79
C TYR A 248 -15.90 -0.55 -5.06
N ALA A 249 -16.42 -1.54 -5.80
CA ALA A 249 -17.85 -1.74 -6.00
C ALA A 249 -18.18 -3.21 -6.24
N LEU A 250 -19.14 -3.74 -5.53
CA LEU A 250 -19.58 -5.12 -5.68
C LEU A 250 -20.74 -5.27 -6.67
N GLY A 251 -21.18 -4.26 -7.35
CA GLY A 251 -22.21 -4.11 -8.41
C GLY A 251 -23.10 -5.30 -8.80
N THR A 252 -22.66 -6.55 -8.55
CA THR A 252 -23.42 -7.78 -8.80
C THR A 252 -23.23 -8.76 -7.64
N GLU A 253 -24.23 -9.63 -7.43
CA GLU A 253 -24.21 -10.71 -6.45
C GLU A 253 -23.05 -11.69 -6.69
N GLU A 254 -22.70 -11.96 -7.95
CA GLU A 254 -21.56 -12.80 -8.33
C GLU A 254 -20.21 -12.24 -7.86
N LYS A 255 -20.03 -10.90 -7.95
CA LYS A 255 -18.84 -10.24 -7.41
C LYS A 255 -18.78 -10.34 -5.89
N ALA A 256 -19.92 -10.11 -5.19
CA ALA A 256 -19.99 -10.25 -3.74
C ALA A 256 -19.61 -11.67 -3.29
N ILE A 257 -20.14 -12.70 -3.97
CA ILE A 257 -19.77 -14.09 -3.71
C ILE A 257 -18.28 -14.32 -3.95
N THR A 258 -17.71 -13.71 -4.98
CA THR A 258 -16.30 -13.89 -5.33
C THR A 258 -15.38 -13.28 -4.29
N GLU A 259 -15.69 -12.07 -3.80
CA GLU A 259 -14.93 -11.39 -2.74
C GLU A 259 -15.04 -12.10 -1.37
N ASN A 260 -16.15 -12.78 -1.11
CA ASN A 260 -16.36 -13.55 0.12
C ASN A 260 -15.64 -14.92 0.13
N LYS A 261 -15.37 -15.51 -1.04
CA LYS A 261 -14.75 -16.84 -1.15
C LYS A 261 -13.45 -17.01 -0.36
N PRO A 262 -12.50 -16.07 -0.36
CA PRO A 262 -11.27 -16.20 0.42
C PRO A 262 -11.55 -16.38 1.91
N PHE A 263 -12.51 -15.64 2.46
CA PHE A 263 -12.86 -15.68 3.87
C PHE A 263 -13.40 -17.03 4.32
N ALA A 264 -14.20 -17.69 3.48
CA ALA A 264 -14.70 -19.03 3.76
C ALA A 264 -13.58 -20.08 3.85
N LEU A 265 -12.43 -19.79 3.25
CA LEU A 265 -11.28 -20.71 3.20
C LEU A 265 -10.30 -20.53 4.36
N THR A 266 -10.43 -19.50 5.20
CA THR A 266 -9.53 -19.27 6.35
C THR A 266 -9.61 -20.42 7.38
N GLY A 267 -10.82 -20.91 7.62
CA GLY A 267 -11.08 -22.02 8.56
C GLY A 267 -11.00 -21.58 10.02
N ASP A 268 -11.08 -20.29 10.30
CA ASP A 268 -11.08 -19.70 11.64
C ASP A 268 -12.23 -18.69 11.81
N SER A 269 -12.42 -18.23 13.05
CA SER A 269 -13.51 -17.32 13.43
C SER A 269 -13.04 -15.87 13.67
N PHE A 270 -11.87 -15.49 13.17
CA PHE A 270 -11.43 -14.10 13.28
C PHE A 270 -12.35 -13.16 12.49
N PRO A 271 -12.50 -11.90 12.93
CA PRO A 271 -13.32 -10.90 12.25
C PRO A 271 -12.95 -10.79 10.76
N LYS A 272 -13.97 -10.56 9.95
CA LYS A 272 -13.86 -10.41 8.50
C LYS A 272 -14.59 -9.14 8.09
N ILE A 273 -13.90 -8.28 7.37
CA ILE A 273 -14.40 -6.97 6.96
C ILE A 273 -14.24 -6.83 5.44
N ILE A 274 -15.30 -6.37 4.76
CA ILE A 274 -15.22 -5.88 3.39
C ILE A 274 -15.39 -4.38 3.44
N VAL A 275 -14.32 -3.66 3.07
CA VAL A 275 -14.34 -2.21 2.95
C VAL A 275 -14.75 -1.84 1.53
N ARG A 276 -15.81 -1.03 1.40
CA ARG A 276 -16.48 -0.72 0.14
C ARG A 276 -16.57 0.77 -0.11
N HIS A 277 -16.50 1.20 -1.36
CA HIS A 277 -16.75 2.59 -1.74
C HIS A 277 -18.24 2.88 -1.98
N ASP A 278 -18.99 1.88 -2.45
CA ASP A 278 -20.36 2.03 -2.95
C ASP A 278 -21.45 1.94 -1.88
N ILE A 279 -21.10 2.01 -0.59
CA ILE A 279 -22.06 1.90 0.53
C ILE A 279 -21.91 3.02 1.54
N HIS A 280 -23.03 3.42 2.15
CA HIS A 280 -23.10 4.48 3.17
C HIS A 280 -23.53 4.00 4.54
N LYS A 281 -23.88 2.70 4.68
CA LYS A 281 -24.32 2.13 5.97
C LYS A 281 -23.70 0.76 6.14
N ARG A 282 -23.08 0.52 7.30
CA ARG A 282 -22.49 -0.78 7.64
C ARG A 282 -23.56 -1.81 8.02
N TRP A 283 -23.31 -3.09 7.66
CA TRP A 283 -24.11 -4.23 8.06
C TRP A 283 -23.28 -5.50 8.10
N TYR A 284 -23.78 -6.51 8.82
CA TYR A 284 -23.24 -7.87 8.74
C TYR A 284 -24.05 -8.69 7.73
N ASP A 285 -23.36 -9.44 6.88
CA ASP A 285 -24.01 -10.42 6.00
C ASP A 285 -24.34 -11.72 6.77
N ASP A 286 -25.02 -12.66 6.08
CA ASP A 286 -25.44 -13.94 6.65
C ASP A 286 -24.27 -14.83 7.11
N ASN A 287 -23.05 -14.54 6.67
CA ASN A 287 -21.81 -15.22 7.07
C ASN A 287 -21.08 -14.51 8.23
N GLY A 288 -21.67 -13.45 8.78
CA GLY A 288 -21.07 -12.64 9.84
C GLY A 288 -19.92 -11.76 9.36
N ILE A 289 -19.83 -11.45 8.06
CA ILE A 289 -18.83 -10.55 7.48
C ILE A 289 -19.37 -9.12 7.57
N LEU A 290 -18.58 -8.22 8.15
CA LEU A 290 -18.92 -6.81 8.22
C LEU A 290 -18.67 -6.14 6.85
N ASN A 291 -19.70 -5.56 6.27
CA ASN A 291 -19.62 -4.65 5.14
C ASN A 291 -19.61 -3.20 5.65
N VAL A 292 -18.61 -2.42 5.31
CA VAL A 292 -18.45 -1.03 5.79
C VAL A 292 -17.99 -0.13 4.66
N GLY A 293 -18.50 1.12 4.62
CA GLY A 293 -18.04 2.15 3.70
C GLY A 293 -16.59 2.55 3.98
N VAL A 294 -15.81 2.84 2.94
CA VAL A 294 -14.40 3.23 3.10
C VAL A 294 -14.25 4.46 4.00
N ILE A 295 -15.12 5.46 3.85
CA ILE A 295 -15.09 6.66 4.68
C ILE A 295 -15.36 6.34 6.15
N ASP A 296 -16.38 5.50 6.42
CA ASP A 296 -16.69 5.07 7.79
C ASP A 296 -15.58 4.20 8.38
N PHE A 297 -14.93 3.35 7.56
CA PHE A 297 -13.77 2.56 7.99
C PHE A 297 -12.60 3.46 8.39
N LEU A 298 -12.30 4.50 7.61
CA LEU A 298 -11.20 5.43 7.86
C LEU A 298 -11.44 6.38 9.05
N LEU A 299 -12.73 6.61 9.41
CA LEU A 299 -13.11 7.49 10.52
C LEU A 299 -13.39 6.74 11.84
N ASP A 300 -13.49 5.40 11.81
CA ASP A 300 -13.78 4.56 12.98
C ASP A 300 -12.57 3.68 13.30
N ASP A 301 -11.75 4.10 14.25
CA ASP A 301 -10.55 3.40 14.71
C ASP A 301 -10.83 2.14 15.54
N THR A 302 -12.09 1.91 15.90
CA THR A 302 -12.50 0.74 16.70
C THR A 302 -12.70 -0.53 15.89
N LEU A 303 -12.67 -0.45 14.57
CA LEU A 303 -12.97 -1.58 13.67
C LEU A 303 -11.83 -2.59 13.53
N VAL A 304 -10.57 -2.20 13.86
CA VAL A 304 -9.39 -3.08 13.72
C VAL A 304 -8.47 -2.90 14.93
#